data_7968cf482043369e1ef7e9bfd8d49920
#
_entry.id   7968cf482043369e1ef7e9bfd8d49920
#
_cell.length_a   1.000
_cell.length_b   1.000
_cell.length_c   1.000
_cell.angle_alpha   90.00
_cell.angle_beta   90.00
_cell.angle_gamma   90.00
#
_symmetry.space_group_name_H-M   'P 1'
#
loop_
_entity.id
_entity.type
_entity.pdbx_description
1 polymer ?
#
loop_
_entity_poly.entity_id
_entity_poly.type
_entity_poly.pdbx_seq_one_letter_code
_entity_poly.pdbx_strand_id
1 'polypeptide(L)'
;MERIIDVIIRDKMASCSGARYVCGNSDYVIHFDFDDEWTEFETKTARFKCKKGYVDVVFSGDVCSVPVITDVDLFSVGVYAGNIHTTTPAYVRAYKSILCGDMGPYDPPDDVYHQIMDILNHLTEATYTEEVTMLAETDMLPSVYDTNGKILTDSNGNVILRH
;
A
#
# COMPACT_ATOMS: atom_id res chain seq x y z
N MET A 1 -1.20 -11.62 8.92
CA MET A 1 -1.89 -12.94 9.07
C MET A 1 -2.87 -13.02 7.91
N GLU A 2 -2.65 -13.95 7.01
CA GLU A 2 -3.53 -14.14 5.83
C GLU A 2 -4.85 -14.74 6.25
N ARG A 3 -5.93 -14.29 5.62
CA ARG A 3 -7.29 -14.80 5.82
C ARG A 3 -7.66 -15.69 4.66
N ILE A 4 -7.95 -16.96 4.95
CA ILE A 4 -8.19 -17.97 3.96
C ILE A 4 -9.70 -18.08 3.67
N ILE A 5 -10.03 -18.12 2.40
CA ILE A 5 -11.36 -18.43 1.86
C ILE A 5 -11.26 -19.76 1.14
N ASP A 6 -11.95 -20.78 1.61
CA ASP A 6 -11.93 -22.08 0.95
C ASP A 6 -12.99 -22.16 -0.16
N VAL A 7 -12.56 -22.56 -1.34
CA VAL A 7 -13.40 -22.81 -2.52
C VAL A 7 -13.19 -24.24 -2.98
N ILE A 8 -14.24 -25.01 -2.96
CA ILE A 8 -14.21 -26.43 -3.39
C ILE A 8 -14.66 -26.50 -4.84
N ILE A 9 -13.89 -27.18 -5.67
CA ILE A 9 -14.19 -27.43 -7.08
C ILE A 9 -14.30 -28.93 -7.31
N ARG A 10 -15.47 -29.37 -7.76
CA ARG A 10 -15.76 -30.76 -8.13
C ARG A 10 -16.59 -30.76 -9.39
N ASP A 11 -16.23 -31.57 -10.36
CA ASP A 11 -16.91 -31.66 -11.67
C ASP A 11 -17.17 -30.28 -12.30
N LYS A 12 -16.18 -29.39 -12.25
CA LYS A 12 -16.25 -27.99 -12.74
C LYS A 12 -17.25 -27.10 -11.98
N MET A 13 -17.81 -27.60 -10.92
CA MET A 13 -18.71 -26.83 -10.05
C MET A 13 -17.90 -26.23 -8.89
N ALA A 14 -17.84 -24.90 -8.83
CA ALA A 14 -17.19 -24.19 -7.72
C ALA A 14 -18.22 -23.86 -6.64
N SER A 15 -17.88 -24.12 -5.40
CA SER A 15 -18.69 -23.80 -4.24
C SER A 15 -17.85 -23.19 -3.12
N CYS A 16 -18.46 -22.27 -2.39
CA CYS A 16 -17.84 -21.62 -1.25
C CYS A 16 -18.88 -21.54 -0.12
N SER A 17 -18.54 -22.03 1.07
CA SER A 17 -19.45 -22.02 2.21
C SER A 17 -18.89 -21.13 3.33
N GLY A 18 -19.71 -20.19 3.81
CA GLY A 18 -19.43 -19.41 5.03
C GLY A 18 -18.33 -18.38 4.94
N ALA A 19 -17.72 -18.19 3.77
CA ALA A 19 -16.67 -17.21 3.58
C ALA A 19 -17.19 -15.77 3.69
N ARG A 20 -16.37 -14.93 4.34
CA ARG A 20 -16.65 -13.52 4.56
C ARG A 20 -15.44 -12.70 4.11
N TYR A 21 -15.69 -11.75 3.26
CA TYR A 21 -14.68 -10.79 2.79
C TYR A 21 -15.04 -9.39 3.29
N VAL A 22 -14.06 -8.65 3.77
CA VAL A 22 -14.26 -7.22 4.10
C VAL A 22 -13.59 -6.40 3.00
N CYS A 23 -14.37 -5.57 2.32
CA CYS A 23 -13.90 -4.74 1.22
C CYS A 23 -12.69 -3.87 1.58
N GLY A 24 -11.80 -3.67 0.61
CA GLY A 24 -10.65 -2.80 0.77
C GLY A 24 -9.44 -3.42 1.48
N ASN A 25 -9.47 -4.72 1.80
CA ASN A 25 -8.35 -5.42 2.40
C ASN A 25 -7.58 -6.24 1.37
N SER A 26 -6.27 -6.38 1.56
CA SER A 26 -5.35 -7.11 0.70
C SER A 26 -4.80 -8.40 1.34
N ASP A 27 -5.25 -8.75 2.54
CA ASP A 27 -4.76 -9.90 3.31
C ASP A 27 -5.57 -11.18 3.11
N TYR A 28 -6.41 -11.22 2.07
CA TYR A 28 -7.20 -12.39 1.75
C TYR A 28 -6.57 -13.25 0.66
N VAL A 29 -6.60 -14.55 0.87
CA VAL A 29 -6.23 -15.57 -0.12
C VAL A 29 -7.37 -16.56 -0.29
N ILE A 30 -7.52 -17.10 -1.48
CA ILE A 30 -8.39 -18.24 -1.73
C ILE A 30 -7.53 -19.49 -1.80
N HIS A 31 -7.92 -20.49 -1.03
CA HIS A 31 -7.44 -21.85 -1.16
C HIS A 31 -8.48 -22.64 -1.96
N PHE A 32 -8.07 -23.14 -3.12
CA PHE A 32 -8.89 -23.96 -3.99
C PHE A 32 -8.62 -25.44 -3.70
N ASP A 33 -9.66 -26.16 -3.34
CA ASP A 33 -9.64 -27.62 -3.26
C ASP A 33 -10.13 -28.18 -4.59
N PHE A 34 -9.16 -28.51 -5.46
CA PHE A 34 -9.41 -29.03 -6.81
C PHE A 34 -9.64 -30.54 -6.81
N ASP A 35 -10.38 -31.06 -7.78
CA ASP A 35 -10.39 -32.47 -8.12
C ASP A 35 -9.22 -32.84 -9.04
N ASP A 36 -9.08 -34.15 -9.33
CA ASP A 36 -7.94 -34.69 -10.08
C ASP A 36 -7.85 -34.14 -11.51
N GLU A 37 -8.95 -33.66 -12.08
CA GLU A 37 -9.01 -33.09 -13.43
C GLU A 37 -8.13 -31.84 -13.58
N TRP A 38 -7.87 -31.12 -12.48
CA TRP A 38 -7.09 -29.89 -12.47
C TRP A 38 -5.58 -30.12 -12.25
N THR A 39 -5.16 -31.33 -11.94
CA THR A 39 -3.74 -31.64 -11.65
C THR A 39 -2.82 -31.46 -12.85
N GLU A 40 -3.36 -31.58 -14.06
CA GLU A 40 -2.61 -31.39 -15.30
C GLU A 40 -2.22 -29.92 -15.55
N PHE A 41 -2.86 -28.97 -14.84
CA PHE A 41 -2.63 -27.55 -15.05
C PHE A 41 -1.80 -26.96 -13.90
N GLU A 42 -0.51 -26.74 -14.17
CA GLU A 42 0.37 -26.07 -13.22
C GLU A 42 -0.04 -24.61 -13.01
N THR A 43 -0.41 -23.94 -14.10
CA THR A 43 -0.83 -22.52 -14.06
C THR A 43 -2.32 -22.40 -14.34
N LYS A 44 -3.00 -21.70 -13.47
CA LYS A 44 -4.44 -21.46 -13.50
C LYS A 44 -4.73 -19.97 -13.40
N THR A 45 -5.90 -19.54 -13.82
CA THR A 45 -6.34 -18.14 -13.69
C THR A 45 -7.65 -18.09 -12.93
N ALA A 46 -7.66 -17.36 -11.83
CA ALA A 46 -8.88 -17.03 -11.09
C ALA A 46 -9.48 -15.74 -11.61
N ARG A 47 -10.75 -15.77 -11.97
CA ARG A 47 -11.52 -14.58 -12.36
C ARG A 47 -12.42 -14.16 -11.24
N PHE A 48 -12.15 -12.97 -10.70
CA PHE A 48 -12.98 -12.30 -9.71
C PHE A 48 -13.93 -11.34 -10.42
N LYS A 49 -15.22 -11.56 -10.28
CA LYS A 49 -16.25 -10.74 -10.97
C LYS A 49 -17.15 -10.05 -9.95
N CYS A 50 -17.34 -8.76 -10.11
CA CYS A 50 -18.27 -7.94 -9.35
C CYS A 50 -19.11 -7.06 -10.30
N LYS A 51 -20.04 -6.27 -9.76
CA LYS A 51 -20.90 -5.37 -10.56
C LYS A 51 -20.14 -4.39 -11.45
N LYS A 52 -18.91 -4.00 -11.04
CA LYS A 52 -18.09 -3.01 -11.74
C LYS A 52 -17.19 -3.61 -12.83
N GLY A 53 -17.09 -4.93 -12.92
CA GLY A 53 -16.23 -5.62 -13.87
C GLY A 53 -15.61 -6.89 -13.31
N TYR A 54 -14.48 -7.27 -13.86
CA TYR A 54 -13.74 -8.44 -13.40
C TYR A 54 -12.24 -8.16 -13.35
N VAL A 55 -11.54 -8.96 -12.55
CA VAL A 55 -10.08 -9.00 -12.45
C VAL A 55 -9.64 -10.44 -12.57
N ASP A 56 -8.63 -10.69 -13.39
CA ASP A 56 -8.00 -12.00 -13.57
C ASP A 56 -6.67 -12.03 -12.81
N VAL A 57 -6.49 -13.08 -12.02
CA VAL A 57 -5.25 -13.32 -11.26
C VAL A 57 -4.70 -14.68 -11.66
N VAL A 58 -3.49 -14.69 -12.21
CA VAL A 58 -2.77 -15.91 -12.57
C VAL A 58 -2.07 -16.46 -11.33
N PHE A 59 -2.18 -17.76 -11.09
CA PHE A 59 -1.57 -18.40 -9.95
C PHE A 59 -1.12 -19.82 -10.28
N SER A 60 -0.22 -20.36 -9.47
CA SER A 60 0.24 -21.76 -9.54
C SER A 60 -0.12 -22.48 -8.24
N GLY A 61 -0.35 -23.79 -8.34
CA GLY A 61 -0.80 -24.57 -7.18
C GLY A 61 -2.26 -24.31 -6.84
N ASP A 62 -2.56 -24.20 -5.55
CA ASP A 62 -3.93 -24.19 -5.03
C ASP A 62 -4.29 -22.89 -4.30
N VAL A 63 -3.36 -21.95 -4.19
CA VAL A 63 -3.56 -20.68 -3.45
C VAL A 63 -3.47 -19.50 -4.38
N CYS A 64 -4.46 -18.62 -4.31
CA CYS A 64 -4.56 -17.42 -5.11
C CYS A 64 -4.84 -16.20 -4.22
N SER A 65 -4.09 -15.11 -4.41
CA SER A 65 -4.37 -13.85 -3.73
C SER A 65 -5.68 -13.22 -4.22
N VAL A 66 -6.49 -12.72 -3.30
CA VAL A 66 -7.70 -11.98 -3.64
C VAL A 66 -7.32 -10.54 -3.99
N PRO A 67 -7.69 -10.04 -5.18
CA PRO A 67 -7.46 -8.63 -5.50
C PRO A 67 -8.27 -7.74 -4.55
N VAL A 68 -7.81 -6.52 -4.33
CA VAL A 68 -8.55 -5.56 -3.50
C VAL A 68 -9.87 -5.20 -4.18
N ILE A 69 -10.97 -5.69 -3.62
CA ILE A 69 -12.33 -5.45 -4.10
C ILE A 69 -12.97 -4.43 -3.16
N THR A 70 -13.56 -3.38 -3.73
CA THR A 70 -14.17 -2.29 -2.97
C THR A 70 -15.64 -2.13 -3.33
N ASP A 71 -16.45 -1.72 -2.35
CA ASP A 71 -17.83 -1.27 -2.52
C ASP A 71 -18.73 -2.30 -3.21
N VAL A 72 -18.71 -3.53 -2.72
CA VAL A 72 -19.61 -4.61 -3.17
C VAL A 72 -20.18 -5.36 -1.97
N ASP A 73 -21.35 -5.97 -2.14
CA ASP A 73 -21.96 -6.85 -1.15
C ASP A 73 -21.71 -8.34 -1.48
N LEU A 74 -21.33 -8.59 -2.73
CA LEU A 74 -21.08 -9.92 -3.25
C LEU A 74 -20.09 -9.84 -4.42
N PHE A 75 -19.17 -10.76 -4.49
CA PHE A 75 -18.41 -11.04 -5.71
C PHE A 75 -18.43 -12.55 -6.00
N SER A 76 -18.13 -12.90 -7.22
CA SER A 76 -17.98 -14.30 -7.62
C SER A 76 -16.57 -14.56 -8.07
N VAL A 77 -16.11 -15.79 -7.83
CA VAL A 77 -14.82 -16.28 -8.31
C VAL A 77 -15.00 -17.60 -9.03
N GLY A 78 -14.33 -17.73 -10.15
CA GLY A 78 -14.23 -18.98 -10.90
C GLY A 78 -12.81 -19.15 -11.42
N VAL A 79 -12.44 -20.36 -11.76
CA VAL A 79 -11.10 -20.68 -12.26
C VAL A 79 -11.21 -21.19 -13.69
N TYR A 80 -10.22 -20.85 -14.50
CA TYR A 80 -10.04 -21.44 -15.82
C TYR A 80 -8.55 -21.76 -16.07
N ALA A 81 -8.32 -22.76 -16.88
CA ALA A 81 -6.98 -23.14 -17.34
C ALA A 81 -7.00 -23.41 -18.84
N GLY A 82 -6.11 -22.76 -19.56
CA GLY A 82 -6.14 -22.77 -21.02
C GLY A 82 -7.47 -22.25 -21.58
N ASN A 83 -7.85 -22.75 -22.75
CA ASN A 83 -9.09 -22.36 -23.42
C ASN A 83 -10.26 -23.37 -23.23
N ILE A 84 -10.05 -24.42 -22.45
CA ILE A 84 -10.91 -25.61 -22.43
C ILE A 84 -11.50 -25.89 -21.05
N HIS A 85 -10.78 -25.59 -19.97
CA HIS A 85 -11.21 -25.86 -18.61
C HIS A 85 -11.70 -24.59 -17.91
N THR A 86 -12.92 -24.61 -17.43
CA THR A 86 -13.54 -23.51 -16.69
C THR A 86 -14.50 -24.04 -15.65
N THR A 87 -14.65 -23.31 -14.54
CA THR A 87 -15.62 -23.64 -13.49
C THR A 87 -16.87 -22.77 -13.57
N THR A 88 -17.92 -23.21 -12.89
CA THR A 88 -18.99 -22.29 -12.48
C THR A 88 -18.46 -21.28 -11.46
N PRO A 89 -19.11 -20.12 -11.28
CA PRO A 89 -18.70 -19.19 -10.25
C PRO A 89 -19.10 -19.65 -8.85
N ALA A 90 -18.18 -19.57 -7.90
CA ALA A 90 -18.48 -19.58 -6.47
C ALA A 90 -18.78 -18.14 -6.01
N TYR A 91 -19.69 -17.97 -5.06
CA TYR A 91 -20.12 -16.66 -4.58
C TYR A 91 -19.61 -16.40 -3.17
N VAL A 92 -18.92 -15.29 -2.99
CA VAL A 92 -18.37 -14.85 -1.70
C VAL A 92 -19.10 -13.60 -1.24
N ARG A 93 -19.66 -13.66 -0.03
CA ARG A 93 -20.30 -12.51 0.59
C ARG A 93 -19.26 -11.48 1.03
N ALA A 94 -19.43 -10.25 0.57
CA ALA A 94 -18.58 -9.13 0.94
C ALA A 94 -19.31 -8.20 1.91
N TYR A 95 -18.54 -7.60 2.79
CA TYR A 95 -19.00 -6.60 3.74
C TYR A 95 -18.28 -5.29 3.45
N LYS A 96 -19.03 -4.21 3.39
CA LYS A 96 -18.44 -2.88 3.21
C LYS A 96 -17.51 -2.58 4.39
N SER A 97 -16.33 -2.08 4.11
CA SER A 97 -15.45 -1.55 5.15
C SER A 97 -15.93 -0.17 5.58
N ILE A 98 -15.40 0.33 6.68
CA ILE A 98 -15.67 1.70 7.14
C ILE A 98 -15.21 2.76 6.12
N LEU A 99 -14.31 2.38 5.21
CA LEU A 99 -13.82 3.25 4.13
C LEU A 99 -14.70 3.19 2.87
N CYS A 100 -15.68 2.27 2.82
CA CYS A 100 -16.61 2.14 1.72
C CYS A 100 -17.91 2.88 2.07
N GLY A 101 -18.27 3.91 1.32
CA GLY A 101 -19.53 4.61 1.49
C GLY A 101 -19.68 5.70 0.44
N ASP A 102 -20.95 6.11 0.21
CA ASP A 102 -21.30 7.23 -0.69
C ASP A 102 -21.02 8.61 -0.05
N MET A 103 -20.52 8.62 1.15
CA MET A 103 -20.07 9.85 1.81
C MET A 103 -18.71 10.19 1.19
N GLY A 104 -18.66 11.32 0.51
CA GLY A 104 -17.40 11.93 0.09
C GLY A 104 -16.41 12.04 1.25
N PRO A 105 -15.18 12.45 1.00
CA PRO A 105 -14.23 12.64 2.08
C PRO A 105 -14.90 13.53 3.13
N TYR A 106 -15.13 12.94 4.29
CA TYR A 106 -15.54 13.70 5.45
C TYR A 106 -14.38 14.64 5.75
N ASP A 107 -14.62 15.94 5.67
CA ASP A 107 -13.64 16.92 6.12
C ASP A 107 -13.32 16.59 7.58
N PRO A 108 -12.06 16.26 7.91
CA PRO A 108 -11.71 15.95 9.27
C PRO A 108 -12.14 17.13 10.15
N PRO A 109 -12.64 16.90 11.38
CA PRO A 109 -12.96 17.99 12.30
C PRO A 109 -11.80 18.99 12.36
N ASP A 110 -12.11 20.28 12.45
CA ASP A 110 -11.10 21.35 12.46
C ASP A 110 -9.96 21.10 13.47
N ASP A 111 -10.26 20.45 14.58
CA ASP A 111 -9.28 20.06 15.59
C ASP A 111 -8.25 19.05 15.07
N VAL A 112 -8.66 18.05 14.29
CA VAL A 112 -7.75 17.05 13.69
C VAL A 112 -6.90 17.70 12.59
N TYR A 113 -7.48 18.58 11.80
CA TYR A 113 -6.74 19.33 10.80
C TYR A 113 -5.67 20.22 11.44
N HIS A 114 -6.05 20.96 12.51
CA HIS A 114 -5.11 21.77 13.25
C HIS A 114 -4.00 20.94 13.89
N GLN A 115 -4.31 19.78 14.49
CA GLN A 115 -3.30 18.88 15.05
C GLN A 115 -2.31 18.40 14.00
N ILE A 116 -2.77 18.03 12.80
CA ILE A 116 -1.89 17.63 11.70
C ILE A 116 -1.02 18.80 11.25
N MET A 117 -1.59 20.01 11.13
CA MET A 117 -0.85 21.20 10.75
C MET A 117 0.19 21.59 11.80
N ASP A 118 -0.15 21.47 13.09
CA ASP A 118 0.79 21.71 14.19
C ASP A 118 1.97 20.73 14.16
N ILE A 119 1.71 19.44 13.93
CA ILE A 119 2.78 18.43 13.80
C ILE A 119 3.68 18.75 12.59
N LEU A 120 3.11 19.12 11.46
CA LEU A 120 3.87 19.48 10.26
C LEU A 120 4.71 20.74 10.48
N ASN A 121 4.16 21.75 11.15
CA ASN A 121 4.88 22.98 11.47
C ASN A 121 6.05 22.69 12.43
N HIS A 122 5.85 21.90 13.48
CA HIS A 122 6.93 21.51 14.40
C HIS A 122 8.03 20.70 13.70
N LEU A 123 7.69 19.81 12.76
CA LEU A 123 8.68 19.08 11.97
C LEU A 123 9.49 20.03 11.06
N THR A 124 8.82 21.03 10.47
CA THR A 124 9.48 22.02 9.63
C THR A 124 10.38 22.94 10.43
N GLU A 125 9.96 23.38 11.62
CA GLU A 125 10.77 24.20 12.52
C GLU A 125 11.97 23.44 13.08
N ALA A 126 11.82 22.14 13.42
CA ALA A 126 12.94 21.30 13.87
C ALA A 126 14.00 21.12 12.79
N THR A 127 13.59 20.91 11.54
CA THR A 127 14.52 20.79 10.40
C THR A 127 15.23 22.12 10.12
N TYR A 128 14.53 23.23 10.26
CA TYR A 128 15.10 24.56 10.02
C TYR A 128 16.08 24.96 11.12
N THR A 129 15.84 24.57 12.39
CA THR A 129 16.76 24.83 13.50
C THR A 129 18.03 24.00 13.40
N GLU A 130 17.98 22.76 12.94
CA GLU A 130 19.17 21.95 12.71
C GLU A 130 20.03 22.50 11.57
N GLU A 131 19.42 22.89 10.43
CA GLU A 131 20.17 23.53 9.32
C GLU A 131 20.81 24.86 9.72
N VAL A 132 20.09 25.70 10.46
CA VAL A 132 20.63 27.00 10.93
C VAL A 132 21.72 26.80 11.95
N THR A 133 21.61 25.78 12.82
CA THR A 133 22.67 25.47 13.80
C THR A 133 23.92 24.91 13.12
N MET A 134 23.77 24.07 12.08
CA MET A 134 24.90 23.57 11.29
C MET A 134 25.59 24.68 10.49
N LEU A 135 24.82 25.64 9.93
CA LEU A 135 25.39 26.81 9.26
C LEU A 135 26.11 27.76 10.23
N ALA A 136 25.58 27.91 11.45
CA ALA A 136 26.23 28.72 12.48
C ALA A 136 27.52 28.07 13.03
N GLU A 137 27.58 26.73 13.12
CA GLU A 137 28.80 26.03 13.49
C GLU A 137 29.89 26.04 12.40
N THR A 138 29.50 26.06 11.11
CA THR A 138 30.44 26.20 10.00
C THR A 138 30.92 27.65 9.83
N ASP A 139 30.17 28.65 10.25
CA ASP A 139 30.57 30.06 10.20
C ASP A 139 31.50 30.45 11.37
N MET A 140 31.72 29.56 12.33
CA MET A 140 32.67 29.75 13.44
C MET A 140 34.08 29.21 13.15
N LEU A 141 34.54 29.14 11.93
CA LEU A 141 35.95 29.02 11.68
C LEU A 141 36.63 30.33 12.13
N PRO A 142 37.56 30.29 13.09
CA PRO A 142 38.19 31.49 13.62
C PRO A 142 38.91 32.23 12.49
N SER A 143 38.39 33.38 12.14
CA SER A 143 39.06 34.30 11.20
C SER A 143 40.38 34.70 11.81
N VAL A 144 41.46 34.63 11.04
CA VAL A 144 42.76 35.07 11.49
C VAL A 144 42.81 36.61 11.41
N TYR A 145 43.04 37.23 12.58
CA TYR A 145 43.18 38.69 12.69
C TYR A 145 44.65 39.07 12.76
N ASP A 146 44.98 40.23 12.22
CA ASP A 146 46.28 40.84 12.48
C ASP A 146 46.38 41.41 13.92
N THR A 147 47.53 41.91 14.27
CA THR A 147 47.78 42.49 15.58
C THR A 147 46.96 43.73 15.92
N ASN A 148 46.23 44.28 14.94
CA ASN A 148 45.36 45.46 15.07
C ASN A 148 43.85 45.03 15.06
N GLY A 149 43.56 43.71 15.04
CA GLY A 149 42.20 43.18 15.01
C GLY A 149 41.51 43.24 13.66
N LYS A 150 42.27 43.40 12.57
CA LYS A 150 41.73 43.37 11.20
C LYS A 150 41.80 41.95 10.64
N ILE A 151 40.73 41.53 9.98
CA ILE A 151 40.67 40.20 9.32
C ILE A 151 41.75 40.12 8.24
N LEU A 152 42.55 39.05 8.29
CA LEU A 152 43.56 38.78 7.27
C LEU A 152 42.90 38.22 6.02
N THR A 153 43.21 38.83 4.90
CA THR A 153 42.77 38.40 3.56
C THR A 153 43.97 38.09 2.70
N ASP A 154 43.82 37.16 1.77
CA ASP A 154 44.82 36.86 0.76
C ASP A 154 44.95 38.00 -0.30
N SER A 155 45.82 37.87 -1.26
CA SER A 155 46.05 38.84 -2.33
C SER A 155 44.83 38.99 -3.26
N ASN A 156 43.84 38.08 -3.18
CA ASN A 156 42.61 38.10 -3.97
C ASN A 156 41.41 38.59 -3.15
N GLY A 157 41.61 38.98 -1.89
CA GLY A 157 40.55 39.51 -1.02
C GLY A 157 39.77 38.42 -0.25
N ASN A 158 40.16 37.13 -0.30
CA ASN A 158 39.50 36.06 0.44
C ASN A 158 40.01 36.03 1.87
N VAL A 159 39.11 35.79 2.80
CA VAL A 159 39.44 35.67 4.25
C VAL A 159 40.30 34.40 4.51
N ILE A 160 41.41 34.59 5.19
CA ILE A 160 42.29 33.49 5.58
C ILE A 160 41.70 32.82 6.83
N LEU A 161 41.39 31.52 6.73
CA LEU A 161 40.89 30.71 7.82
C LEU A 161 42.01 29.81 8.34
N ARG A 162 42.08 29.61 9.66
CA ARG A 162 42.98 28.58 10.25
C ARG A 162 42.33 27.22 10.10
N HIS A 163 43.07 26.30 9.49
CA HIS A 163 42.80 24.85 9.58
C HIS A 163 43.37 24.27 10.85
#